data_8c3939c814ca0f478cba4a8e07e2e5da
#
_entry.id   8c3939c814ca0f478cba4a8e07e2e5da
#
_cell.length_a   1.000
_cell.length_b   1.000
_cell.length_c   1.000
_cell.angle_alpha   90.00
_cell.angle_beta   90.00
_cell.angle_gamma   90.00
#
_symmetry.space_group_name_H-M   'P 1'
#
loop_
_entity.id
_entity.type
_entity.pdbx_description
1 polymer ?
#
loop_
_entity_poly.entity_id
_entity_poly.type
_entity_poly.pdbx_seq_one_letter_code
_entity_poly.pdbx_strand_id
1 'polypeptide(L)'
;MASLLERATSSSKVQLAATAIASGAVVAGAILGYQRLQREERIHQLKDSIPSLIDEGEALRRLNSFGAASKEDKEDLRNELLARRAQAGDYDDELILEQLARNRVFLTPEGLDKLRNAFVVVVGCGGVGSHCTAALARSGVSKIRLIDFDQVTLSSLNRHAVATLADVGSPKVHCLQRRLLAITPWVHFDLRQEKYWDEAADRLLAPWNENRQKPDYIVDAIDNIDTKVSLLKYCHDNNLPVISSMGAGCKSDPTRIIVGDIGTSTDDGLSRATRRRLKLLGITKGIPTIYSTEKTGEGKAELLPLPEDEFQKGKVGDLGVLPDFRVRILPVLGTMPAVFGYTAANHVILSVTGYPHDYLPAKGREKMYEGLLAAVQGGEEKVLRHMTGGDPSITLGLKVPITAADTAFLVEEIFKGRSAITGLTTRLTLLRWRKPTSSILIKIGEGSHEQKSSNVKLSDLVCMTKEEAIRHDKEVLRGDKQPEDIYDTATVEKVEALLRDTAKYEKYRPS
;
A
#
# COMPACT_ATOMS: atom_id res chain seq x y z
N MET A 1 -21.77 15.72 -55.95
CA MET A 1 -21.01 15.45 -54.74
C MET A 1 -19.63 16.14 -54.71
N ALA A 2 -18.91 16.27 -55.80
CA ALA A 2 -17.61 16.96 -55.86
C ALA A 2 -17.66 18.45 -55.48
N SER A 3 -18.69 19.20 -55.86
CA SER A 3 -18.81 20.63 -55.57
C SER A 3 -19.13 20.99 -54.10
N LEU A 4 -19.64 20.04 -53.34
CA LEU A 4 -19.88 20.21 -51.89
C LEU A 4 -18.61 19.95 -51.06
N LEU A 5 -17.75 19.06 -51.53
CA LEU A 5 -16.43 18.80 -50.91
C LEU A 5 -15.47 19.98 -51.13
N GLU A 6 -15.45 20.59 -52.31
CA GLU A 6 -14.64 21.79 -52.60
C GLU A 6 -15.08 23.02 -51.80
N ARG A 7 -16.37 23.21 -51.56
CA ARG A 7 -16.87 24.30 -50.70
C ARG A 7 -16.59 24.09 -49.22
N ALA A 8 -16.54 22.83 -48.74
CA ALA A 8 -16.19 22.51 -47.35
C ALA A 8 -14.71 22.76 -47.09
N THR A 9 -13.82 22.48 -48.05
CA THR A 9 -12.36 22.69 -47.91
C THR A 9 -11.93 24.16 -48.02
N SER A 10 -12.76 25.05 -48.59
CA SER A 10 -12.44 26.49 -48.73
C SER A 10 -12.83 27.35 -47.51
N SER A 11 -13.52 26.79 -46.53
CA SER A 11 -13.87 27.52 -45.30
C SER A 11 -12.64 27.72 -44.43
N SER A 12 -12.27 28.97 -44.17
CA SER A 12 -11.14 29.35 -43.27
C SER A 12 -11.18 28.65 -41.89
N LYS A 13 -12.37 28.34 -41.36
CA LYS A 13 -12.58 27.63 -40.12
C LYS A 13 -12.20 26.13 -40.21
N VAL A 14 -12.46 25.50 -41.37
CA VAL A 14 -12.10 24.08 -41.60
C VAL A 14 -10.60 23.95 -41.81
N GLN A 15 -9.98 24.91 -42.52
CA GLN A 15 -8.52 24.95 -42.66
C GLN A 15 -7.80 25.17 -41.30
N LEU A 16 -8.33 26.08 -40.46
CA LEU A 16 -7.83 26.29 -39.10
C LEU A 16 -7.99 25.06 -38.21
N ALA A 17 -9.11 24.35 -38.28
CA ALA A 17 -9.31 23.11 -37.53
C ALA A 17 -8.39 22.00 -38.03
N ALA A 18 -8.20 21.85 -39.33
CA ALA A 18 -7.29 20.86 -39.92
C ALA A 18 -5.83 21.14 -39.55
N THR A 19 -5.39 22.40 -39.58
CA THR A 19 -4.05 22.80 -39.14
C THR A 19 -3.86 22.60 -37.64
N ALA A 20 -4.85 22.86 -36.79
CA ALA A 20 -4.79 22.63 -35.36
C ALA A 20 -4.68 21.13 -35.03
N ILE A 21 -5.42 20.26 -35.72
CA ILE A 21 -5.34 18.81 -35.58
C ILE A 21 -3.97 18.28 -36.05
N ALA A 22 -3.52 18.76 -37.21
CA ALA A 22 -2.23 18.37 -37.77
C ALA A 22 -1.05 18.79 -36.86
N SER A 23 -1.07 20.04 -36.38
CA SER A 23 -0.04 20.51 -35.42
C SER A 23 -0.11 19.78 -34.09
N GLY A 24 -1.32 19.50 -33.58
CA GLY A 24 -1.50 18.68 -32.38
C GLY A 24 -0.95 17.25 -32.53
N ALA A 25 -1.19 16.63 -33.70
CA ALA A 25 -0.65 15.29 -33.98
C ALA A 25 0.88 15.30 -34.13
N VAL A 26 1.47 16.32 -34.71
CA VAL A 26 2.93 16.49 -34.82
C VAL A 26 3.54 16.70 -33.43
N VAL A 27 2.97 17.55 -32.60
CA VAL A 27 3.44 17.78 -31.22
C VAL A 27 3.30 16.52 -30.39
N ALA A 28 2.17 15.83 -30.44
CA ALA A 28 1.98 14.54 -29.74
C ALA A 28 2.96 13.49 -30.22
N GLY A 29 3.19 13.38 -31.52
CA GLY A 29 4.20 12.48 -32.10
C GLY A 29 5.63 12.82 -31.64
N ALA A 30 5.97 14.10 -31.57
CA ALA A 30 7.27 14.55 -31.08
C ALA A 30 7.46 14.24 -29.58
N ILE A 31 6.42 14.46 -28.76
CA ILE A 31 6.46 14.14 -27.31
C ILE A 31 6.60 12.63 -27.10
N LEU A 32 5.79 11.83 -27.81
CA LEU A 32 5.87 10.37 -27.71
C LEU A 32 7.21 9.82 -28.23
N GLY A 33 7.71 10.39 -29.33
CA GLY A 33 9.04 10.05 -29.87
C GLY A 33 10.15 10.42 -28.89
N TYR A 34 10.10 11.59 -28.28
CA TYR A 34 11.07 12.02 -27.27
C TYR A 34 11.02 11.14 -26.02
N GLN A 35 9.82 10.81 -25.53
CA GLN A 35 9.66 9.90 -24.40
C GLN A 35 10.18 8.49 -24.70
N ARG A 36 9.99 8.01 -25.94
CA ARG A 36 10.51 6.73 -26.39
C ARG A 36 12.04 6.74 -26.44
N LEU A 37 12.64 7.79 -27.02
CA LEU A 37 14.08 7.97 -27.05
C LEU A 37 14.68 8.06 -25.63
N GLN A 38 14.09 8.85 -24.74
CA GLN A 38 14.54 8.91 -23.34
C GLN A 38 14.43 7.56 -22.63
N ARG A 39 13.39 6.80 -22.92
CA ARG A 39 13.21 5.46 -22.35
C ARG A 39 14.25 4.48 -22.90
N GLU A 40 14.51 4.54 -24.20
CA GLU A 40 15.57 3.71 -24.84
C GLU A 40 16.96 4.10 -24.32
N GLU A 41 17.23 5.38 -24.14
CA GLU A 41 18.49 5.89 -23.60
C GLU A 41 18.70 5.47 -22.14
N ARG A 42 17.66 5.54 -21.29
CA ARG A 42 17.71 5.01 -19.92
C ARG A 42 17.90 3.49 -19.86
N ILE A 43 17.27 2.76 -20.76
CA ILE A 43 17.48 1.31 -20.87
C ILE A 43 18.91 1.01 -21.32
N HIS A 44 19.48 1.79 -22.25
CA HIS A 44 20.87 1.67 -22.67
C HIS A 44 21.83 2.01 -21.52
N GLN A 45 21.65 3.11 -20.83
CA GLN A 45 22.46 3.49 -19.67
C GLN A 45 22.40 2.45 -18.56
N LEU A 46 21.22 1.84 -18.32
CA LEU A 46 21.07 0.73 -17.37
C LEU A 46 21.80 -0.54 -17.85
N LYS A 47 21.74 -0.84 -19.15
CA LYS A 47 22.45 -1.98 -19.73
C LYS A 47 23.98 -1.76 -19.74
N ASP A 48 24.43 -0.55 -20.03
CA ASP A 48 25.85 -0.17 -20.03
C ASP A 48 26.45 -0.08 -18.62
N SER A 49 25.61 0.14 -17.61
CA SER A 49 26.05 0.12 -16.20
C SER A 49 26.20 -1.28 -15.62
N ILE A 50 25.78 -2.31 -16.36
CA ILE A 50 26.06 -3.72 -16.05
C ILE A 50 27.34 -4.09 -16.80
N PRO A 51 28.45 -4.47 -16.13
CA PRO A 51 29.67 -4.84 -16.80
C PRO A 51 29.40 -5.94 -17.85
N SER A 52 29.76 -5.71 -19.08
CA SER A 52 29.59 -6.71 -20.14
C SER A 52 30.70 -7.76 -20.04
N LEU A 53 30.32 -8.99 -19.75
CA LEU A 53 31.22 -10.14 -19.68
C LEU A 53 31.52 -10.75 -21.04
N ILE A 54 30.90 -10.27 -22.09
CA ILE A 54 31.15 -10.80 -23.42
C ILE A 54 32.33 -10.03 -23.99
N ASP A 55 33.48 -10.73 -24.08
CA ASP A 55 34.48 -10.37 -25.06
C ASP A 55 33.79 -10.43 -26.44
N GLU A 56 33.39 -9.24 -26.92
CA GLU A 56 32.64 -9.10 -28.18
C GLU A 56 33.34 -9.85 -29.35
N GLY A 57 34.65 -10.06 -29.24
CA GLY A 57 35.44 -10.80 -30.21
C GLY A 57 35.09 -12.28 -30.33
N GLU A 58 34.74 -12.94 -29.23
CA GLU A 58 34.46 -14.39 -29.23
C GLU A 58 32.98 -14.70 -29.57
N ALA A 59 32.06 -13.89 -29.10
CA ALA A 59 30.64 -13.97 -29.47
C ALA A 59 30.42 -13.62 -30.96
N LEU A 60 31.07 -12.55 -31.46
CA LEU A 60 31.04 -12.17 -32.87
C LEU A 60 31.68 -13.21 -33.81
N ARG A 61 32.71 -13.96 -33.38
CA ARG A 61 33.28 -15.02 -34.17
C ARG A 61 32.35 -16.21 -34.37
N ARG A 62 31.52 -16.55 -33.40
CA ARG A 62 30.51 -17.62 -33.53
C ARG A 62 29.27 -17.17 -34.34
N LEU A 63 28.94 -15.91 -34.32
CA LEU A 63 27.76 -15.34 -35.00
C LEU A 63 28.04 -15.00 -36.48
N ASN A 64 29.29 -14.68 -36.87
CA ASN A 64 29.65 -14.35 -38.23
C ASN A 64 29.63 -15.56 -39.19
N SER A 65 29.37 -16.77 -38.70
CA SER A 65 29.21 -17.95 -39.56
C SER A 65 27.78 -18.15 -40.11
N PHE A 66 26.77 -17.44 -39.58
CA PHE A 66 25.35 -17.62 -39.91
C PHE A 66 24.52 -16.31 -40.02
N GLY A 67 25.03 -15.29 -40.65
CA GLY A 67 24.27 -14.04 -40.83
C GLY A 67 24.17 -13.15 -39.58
N ALA A 68 23.75 -11.93 -39.74
CA ALA A 68 23.62 -11.00 -38.62
C ALA A 68 22.52 -11.48 -37.64
N ALA A 69 22.92 -11.85 -36.43
CA ALA A 69 22.00 -12.26 -35.37
C ALA A 69 21.00 -11.16 -35.06
N SER A 70 19.74 -11.52 -34.88
CA SER A 70 18.72 -10.61 -34.44
C SER A 70 19.02 -10.09 -33.01
N LYS A 71 18.37 -9.00 -32.61
CA LYS A 71 18.51 -8.47 -31.24
C LYS A 71 18.07 -9.50 -30.19
N GLU A 72 17.08 -10.33 -30.53
CA GLU A 72 16.57 -11.43 -29.72
C GLU A 72 17.61 -12.55 -29.54
N ASP A 73 18.32 -12.97 -30.62
CA ASP A 73 19.36 -14.00 -30.54
C ASP A 73 20.50 -13.59 -29.60
N LYS A 74 20.87 -12.30 -29.56
CA LYS A 74 21.93 -11.80 -28.66
C LYS A 74 21.49 -11.79 -27.20
N GLU A 75 20.24 -11.49 -26.93
CA GLU A 75 19.65 -11.49 -25.57
C GLU A 75 19.52 -12.93 -25.06
N ASP A 76 19.12 -13.86 -25.90
CA ASP A 76 19.01 -15.26 -25.54
C ASP A 76 20.40 -15.89 -25.24
N LEU A 77 21.42 -15.58 -26.02
CA LEU A 77 22.79 -16.02 -25.75
C LEU A 77 23.35 -15.47 -24.44
N ARG A 78 23.09 -14.18 -24.14
CA ARG A 78 23.47 -13.58 -22.87
C ARG A 78 22.78 -14.29 -21.70
N ASN A 79 21.47 -14.53 -21.81
CA ASN A 79 20.69 -15.21 -20.78
C ASN A 79 21.18 -16.65 -20.55
N GLU A 80 21.56 -17.36 -21.62
CA GLU A 80 22.13 -18.69 -21.52
C GLU A 80 23.51 -18.71 -20.81
N LEU A 81 24.36 -17.73 -21.09
CA LEU A 81 25.67 -17.59 -20.41
C LEU A 81 25.47 -17.28 -18.92
N LEU A 82 24.56 -16.33 -18.56
CA LEU A 82 24.26 -16.02 -17.19
C LEU A 82 23.67 -17.23 -16.44
N ALA A 83 22.81 -18.00 -17.10
CA ALA A 83 22.24 -19.22 -16.53
C ALA A 83 23.32 -20.27 -16.24
N ARG A 84 24.24 -20.50 -17.18
CA ARG A 84 25.37 -21.46 -17.00
C ARG A 84 26.26 -21.02 -15.82
N ARG A 85 26.61 -19.76 -15.72
CA ARG A 85 27.42 -19.23 -14.62
C ARG A 85 26.70 -19.38 -13.27
N ALA A 86 25.42 -19.02 -13.21
CA ALA A 86 24.62 -19.17 -12.00
C ALA A 86 24.54 -20.64 -11.55
N GLN A 87 24.34 -21.58 -12.49
CA GLN A 87 24.32 -23.03 -12.22
C GLN A 87 25.67 -23.59 -11.78
N ALA A 88 26.76 -23.03 -12.30
CA ALA A 88 28.12 -23.38 -11.89
C ALA A 88 28.51 -22.82 -10.51
N GLY A 89 27.70 -21.95 -9.92
CA GLY A 89 28.00 -21.29 -8.66
C GLY A 89 28.98 -20.11 -8.78
N ASP A 90 29.27 -19.67 -10.01
CA ASP A 90 30.10 -18.50 -10.29
C ASP A 90 29.24 -17.23 -10.15
N TYR A 91 28.95 -16.84 -8.89
CA TYR A 91 28.10 -15.72 -8.55
C TYR A 91 28.96 -14.49 -8.21
N ASP A 92 28.92 -13.49 -9.06
CA ASP A 92 29.54 -12.20 -8.85
C ASP A 92 28.49 -11.04 -8.82
N ASP A 93 28.97 -9.82 -8.77
CA ASP A 93 28.11 -8.64 -8.67
C ASP A 93 27.24 -8.45 -9.92
N GLU A 94 27.69 -8.87 -11.09
CA GLU A 94 26.89 -8.81 -12.32
C GLU A 94 25.65 -9.71 -12.25
N LEU A 95 25.82 -10.96 -11.82
CA LEU A 95 24.70 -11.89 -11.65
C LEU A 95 23.72 -11.42 -10.57
N ILE A 96 24.24 -10.85 -9.47
CA ILE A 96 23.42 -10.26 -8.42
C ILE A 96 22.61 -9.09 -8.97
N LEU A 97 23.25 -8.17 -9.70
CA LEU A 97 22.57 -7.00 -10.28
C LEU A 97 21.56 -7.38 -11.35
N GLU A 98 21.84 -8.43 -12.16
CA GLU A 98 20.86 -8.96 -13.11
C GLU A 98 19.62 -9.50 -12.37
N GLN A 99 19.83 -10.30 -11.31
CA GLN A 99 18.73 -10.81 -10.50
C GLN A 99 17.91 -9.68 -9.85
N LEU A 100 18.57 -8.61 -9.45
CA LEU A 100 17.96 -7.44 -8.79
C LEU A 100 17.60 -6.30 -9.77
N ALA A 101 17.68 -6.51 -11.08
CA ALA A 101 17.53 -5.47 -12.09
C ALA A 101 16.19 -4.70 -11.95
N ARG A 102 15.10 -5.42 -11.71
CA ARG A 102 13.77 -4.78 -11.51
C ARG A 102 13.70 -3.94 -10.24
N ASN A 103 14.31 -4.42 -9.15
CA ASN A 103 14.39 -3.66 -7.89
C ASN A 103 15.26 -2.43 -8.06
N ARG A 104 16.36 -2.52 -8.81
CA ARG A 104 17.24 -1.39 -9.13
C ARG A 104 16.52 -0.28 -9.87
N VAL A 105 15.68 -0.65 -10.87
CA VAL A 105 14.86 0.33 -11.60
C VAL A 105 13.81 0.98 -10.72
N PHE A 106 13.21 0.23 -9.79
CA PHE A 106 12.17 0.73 -8.88
C PHE A 106 12.74 1.61 -7.76
N LEU A 107 13.82 1.15 -7.11
CA LEU A 107 14.40 1.79 -5.91
C LEU A 107 15.48 2.83 -6.25
N THR A 108 15.91 2.94 -7.50
CA THR A 108 17.15 3.57 -7.97
C THR A 108 18.40 2.78 -7.57
N PRO A 109 19.56 3.02 -8.23
CA PRO A 109 20.83 2.41 -7.82
C PRO A 109 21.18 2.68 -6.36
N GLU A 110 21.02 3.92 -5.91
CA GLU A 110 21.35 4.37 -4.54
C GLU A 110 20.43 3.71 -3.49
N GLY A 111 19.14 3.55 -3.82
CA GLY A 111 18.20 2.84 -2.96
C GLY A 111 18.53 1.35 -2.85
N LEU A 112 18.87 0.72 -3.97
CA LEU A 112 19.29 -0.69 -3.97
C LEU A 112 20.59 -0.89 -3.19
N ASP A 113 21.57 0.01 -3.30
CA ASP A 113 22.82 -0.06 -2.56
C ASP A 113 22.60 0.04 -1.05
N LYS A 114 21.70 0.92 -0.60
CA LYS A 114 21.29 0.95 0.81
C LYS A 114 20.71 -0.38 1.26
N LEU A 115 19.81 -0.96 0.45
CA LEU A 115 19.16 -2.22 0.76
C LEU A 115 20.16 -3.40 0.80
N ARG A 116 21.11 -3.45 -0.14
CA ARG A 116 22.18 -4.45 -0.19
C ARG A 116 23.12 -4.38 1.01
N ASN A 117 23.34 -3.21 1.56
CA ASN A 117 24.18 -3.00 2.73
C ASN A 117 23.42 -3.17 4.05
N ALA A 118 22.10 -3.28 4.02
CA ALA A 118 21.27 -3.35 5.23
C ALA A 118 21.48 -4.65 6.00
N PHE A 119 21.43 -4.52 7.33
CA PHE A 119 21.36 -5.61 8.27
C PHE A 119 19.96 -5.66 8.90
N VAL A 120 19.22 -6.73 8.64
CA VAL A 120 17.86 -6.93 9.13
C VAL A 120 17.81 -8.12 10.09
N VAL A 121 17.13 -7.94 11.23
CA VAL A 121 16.87 -9.01 12.19
C VAL A 121 15.41 -9.44 12.10
N VAL A 122 15.14 -10.73 11.94
CA VAL A 122 13.80 -11.30 11.95
C VAL A 122 13.64 -12.19 13.18
N VAL A 123 12.71 -11.81 14.07
CA VAL A 123 12.41 -12.55 15.29
C VAL A 123 11.09 -13.29 15.12
N GLY A 124 11.16 -14.62 15.09
CA GLY A 124 10.07 -15.53 14.72
C GLY A 124 10.12 -15.89 13.24
N CYS A 125 10.36 -17.17 12.95
CA CYS A 125 10.47 -17.72 11.58
C CYS A 125 9.28 -18.63 11.22
N GLY A 126 8.10 -18.35 11.78
CA GLY A 126 6.85 -19.03 11.45
C GLY A 126 6.27 -18.59 10.10
N GLY A 127 4.94 -18.61 9.98
CA GLY A 127 4.25 -18.20 8.75
C GLY A 127 4.61 -16.79 8.29
N VAL A 128 4.57 -15.80 9.17
CA VAL A 128 4.88 -14.40 8.84
C VAL A 128 6.38 -14.22 8.58
N GLY A 129 7.23 -14.63 9.53
CA GLY A 129 8.66 -14.36 9.44
C GLY A 129 9.34 -15.09 8.28
N SER A 130 8.91 -16.30 7.92
CA SER A 130 9.49 -17.02 6.78
C SER A 130 9.20 -16.33 5.45
N HIS A 131 7.98 -15.84 5.24
CA HIS A 131 7.62 -15.07 4.03
C HIS A 131 8.33 -13.71 3.99
N CYS A 132 8.44 -13.04 5.14
CA CYS A 132 9.20 -11.80 5.25
C CYS A 132 10.67 -12.01 4.89
N THR A 133 11.32 -13.02 5.49
CA THR A 133 12.72 -13.36 5.21
C THR A 133 12.96 -13.67 3.76
N ALA A 134 12.08 -14.50 3.16
CA ALA A 134 12.18 -14.85 1.74
C ALA A 134 12.05 -13.61 0.82
N ALA A 135 11.14 -12.70 1.14
CA ALA A 135 10.96 -11.47 0.39
C ALA A 135 12.17 -10.53 0.55
N LEU A 136 12.71 -10.34 1.75
CA LEU A 136 13.88 -9.51 2.01
C LEU A 136 15.13 -10.03 1.27
N ALA A 137 15.43 -11.32 1.38
CA ALA A 137 16.54 -11.94 0.69
C ALA A 137 16.44 -11.77 -0.82
N ARG A 138 15.28 -12.08 -1.41
CA ARG A 138 15.02 -11.91 -2.85
C ARG A 138 15.06 -10.46 -3.33
N SER A 139 14.84 -9.51 -2.44
CA SER A 139 14.86 -8.08 -2.76
C SER A 139 16.23 -7.43 -2.67
N GLY A 140 17.24 -8.15 -2.12
CA GLY A 140 18.62 -7.68 -2.10
C GLY A 140 19.21 -7.42 -0.72
N VAL A 141 18.49 -7.67 0.38
CA VAL A 141 19.08 -7.59 1.72
C VAL A 141 20.16 -8.66 1.87
N SER A 142 21.39 -8.25 2.14
CA SER A 142 22.54 -9.18 2.16
C SER A 142 22.89 -9.71 3.55
N LYS A 143 22.43 -9.09 4.64
CA LYS A 143 22.72 -9.53 6.02
C LYS A 143 21.40 -9.73 6.77
N ILE A 144 21.10 -10.97 7.12
CA ILE A 144 19.86 -11.33 7.79
C ILE A 144 20.17 -12.18 9.03
N ARG A 145 19.78 -11.71 10.20
CA ARG A 145 19.79 -12.52 11.43
C ARG A 145 18.41 -13.13 11.64
N LEU A 146 18.36 -14.43 11.86
CA LEU A 146 17.14 -15.18 12.13
C LEU A 146 17.15 -15.67 13.58
N ILE A 147 16.10 -15.36 14.32
CA ILE A 147 15.95 -15.77 15.72
C ILE A 147 14.66 -16.56 15.84
N ASP A 148 14.77 -17.87 16.07
CA ASP A 148 13.63 -18.77 16.31
C ASP A 148 14.15 -20.07 16.93
N PHE A 149 13.47 -20.59 17.92
CA PHE A 149 13.84 -21.84 18.61
C PHE A 149 13.12 -23.07 18.05
N ASP A 150 12.05 -22.87 17.26
CA ASP A 150 11.17 -23.92 16.79
C ASP A 150 11.77 -24.76 15.66
N GLN A 151 11.26 -25.98 15.55
CA GLN A 151 11.48 -26.87 14.42
C GLN A 151 10.31 -26.79 13.42
N VAL A 152 10.56 -27.19 12.20
CA VAL A 152 9.54 -27.39 11.19
C VAL A 152 8.69 -28.60 11.56
N THR A 153 7.38 -28.43 11.67
CA THR A 153 6.42 -29.51 11.91
C THR A 153 5.57 -29.73 10.65
N LEU A 154 4.88 -30.85 10.56
CA LEU A 154 3.92 -31.10 9.48
C LEU A 154 2.88 -29.97 9.37
N SER A 155 2.39 -29.49 10.53
CA SER A 155 1.43 -28.39 10.59
C SER A 155 2.04 -27.04 10.17
N SER A 156 3.37 -26.91 10.12
CA SER A 156 4.03 -25.71 9.61
C SER A 156 3.96 -25.59 8.09
N LEU A 157 3.89 -26.72 7.38
CA LEU A 157 3.99 -26.77 5.92
C LEU A 157 2.83 -26.03 5.20
N ASN A 158 1.69 -25.85 5.85
CA ASN A 158 0.57 -25.12 5.24
C ASN A 158 0.80 -23.60 5.16
N ARG A 159 1.80 -23.05 5.88
CA ARG A 159 2.03 -21.60 5.97
C ARG A 159 3.49 -21.15 5.95
N HIS A 160 4.45 -22.06 6.05
CA HIS A 160 5.87 -21.71 6.00
C HIS A 160 6.33 -21.50 4.55
N ALA A 161 7.03 -20.39 4.26
CA ALA A 161 7.33 -19.94 2.90
C ALA A 161 8.14 -20.95 2.05
N VAL A 162 9.05 -21.70 2.66
CA VAL A 162 10.06 -22.51 1.93
C VAL A 162 10.21 -23.93 2.46
N ALA A 163 9.58 -24.30 3.56
CA ALA A 163 9.73 -25.62 4.14
C ALA A 163 9.04 -26.69 3.27
N THR A 164 9.68 -27.86 3.19
CA THR A 164 9.20 -29.06 2.50
C THR A 164 9.06 -30.23 3.48
N LEU A 165 8.52 -31.34 3.03
CA LEU A 165 8.44 -32.56 3.83
C LEU A 165 9.80 -33.02 4.35
N ALA A 166 10.87 -32.84 3.58
CA ALA A 166 12.24 -33.19 3.96
C ALA A 166 12.80 -32.29 5.08
N ASP A 167 12.16 -31.17 5.36
CA ASP A 167 12.59 -30.24 6.41
C ASP A 167 11.92 -30.49 7.76
N VAL A 168 10.90 -31.36 7.82
CA VAL A 168 10.21 -31.69 9.07
C VAL A 168 11.19 -32.25 10.10
N GLY A 169 11.19 -31.67 11.31
CA GLY A 169 12.14 -31.98 12.38
C GLY A 169 13.43 -31.15 12.34
N SER A 170 13.69 -30.36 11.28
CA SER A 170 14.82 -29.44 11.25
C SER A 170 14.45 -28.06 11.85
N PRO A 171 15.43 -27.34 12.46
CA PRO A 171 15.19 -25.99 12.94
C PRO A 171 14.72 -25.05 11.81
N LYS A 172 13.72 -24.22 12.08
CA LYS A 172 13.17 -23.28 11.08
C LYS A 172 14.23 -22.33 10.51
N VAL A 173 15.14 -21.85 11.35
CA VAL A 173 16.22 -20.93 10.92
C VAL A 173 17.17 -21.61 9.93
N HIS A 174 17.52 -22.89 10.13
CA HIS A 174 18.36 -23.65 9.21
C HIS A 174 17.63 -24.01 7.91
N CYS A 175 16.34 -24.33 7.99
CA CYS A 175 15.50 -24.56 6.81
C CYS A 175 15.49 -23.31 5.91
N LEU A 176 15.27 -22.12 6.49
CA LEU A 176 15.27 -20.85 5.75
C LEU A 176 16.63 -20.60 5.08
N GLN A 177 17.72 -20.66 5.85
CA GLN A 177 19.06 -20.45 5.31
C GLN A 177 19.32 -21.36 4.10
N ARG A 178 19.17 -22.69 4.29
CA ARG A 178 19.45 -23.67 3.23
C ARG A 178 18.65 -23.41 1.96
N ARG A 179 17.36 -23.09 2.09
CA ARG A 179 16.50 -22.85 0.93
C ARG A 179 16.76 -21.51 0.26
N LEU A 180 17.04 -20.48 1.04
CA LEU A 180 17.27 -19.15 0.50
C LEU A 180 18.67 -19.03 -0.13
N LEU A 181 19.70 -19.70 0.38
CA LEU A 181 21.00 -19.76 -0.26
C LEU A 181 20.97 -20.43 -1.66
N ALA A 182 20.00 -21.31 -1.92
CA ALA A 182 19.77 -21.85 -3.25
C ALA A 182 19.16 -20.83 -4.24
N ILE A 183 18.70 -19.66 -3.75
CA ILE A 183 18.10 -18.60 -4.56
C ILE A 183 18.98 -17.34 -4.56
N THR A 184 19.55 -17.03 -3.41
CA THR A 184 20.33 -15.81 -3.14
C THR A 184 21.63 -16.19 -2.42
N PRO A 185 22.60 -16.81 -3.11
CA PRO A 185 23.82 -17.36 -2.47
C PRO A 185 24.71 -16.29 -1.83
N TRP A 186 24.53 -15.01 -2.18
CA TRP A 186 25.28 -13.88 -1.61
C TRP A 186 24.75 -13.38 -0.26
N VAL A 187 23.62 -13.91 0.23
CA VAL A 187 23.05 -13.47 1.52
C VAL A 187 23.80 -14.14 2.67
N HIS A 188 24.25 -13.33 3.60
CA HIS A 188 24.88 -13.78 4.85
C HIS A 188 23.81 -13.94 5.94
N PHE A 189 23.66 -15.17 6.44
CA PHE A 189 22.71 -15.48 7.52
C PHE A 189 23.44 -15.67 8.85
N ASP A 190 22.98 -14.98 9.90
CA ASP A 190 23.34 -15.26 11.29
C ASP A 190 22.16 -15.96 11.99
N LEU A 191 22.34 -17.22 12.33
CA LEU A 191 21.29 -18.07 12.86
C LEU A 191 21.35 -18.14 14.38
N ARG A 192 20.23 -17.82 15.02
CA ARG A 192 20.05 -17.91 16.48
C ARG A 192 18.90 -18.89 16.77
N GLN A 193 19.22 -20.15 16.95
CA GLN A 193 18.25 -21.21 17.27
C GLN A 193 17.89 -21.14 18.74
N GLU A 194 17.26 -20.07 19.17
CA GLU A 194 16.88 -19.84 20.56
C GLU A 194 15.65 -18.92 20.66
N LYS A 195 14.95 -19.00 21.78
CA LYS A 195 13.84 -18.10 22.08
C LYS A 195 14.37 -16.71 22.43
N TYR A 196 13.69 -15.65 21.98
CA TYR A 196 13.95 -14.31 22.46
C TYR A 196 13.42 -14.13 23.90
N TRP A 197 14.20 -13.53 24.78
CA TRP A 197 13.82 -13.09 26.14
C TRP A 197 14.67 -11.88 26.56
N ASP A 198 14.25 -11.17 27.61
CA ASP A 198 14.84 -9.90 28.02
C ASP A 198 16.35 -9.96 28.24
N GLU A 199 16.83 -10.97 29.01
CA GLU A 199 18.23 -11.09 29.36
C GLU A 199 19.14 -11.44 28.18
N ALA A 200 18.57 -11.95 27.09
CA ALA A 200 19.30 -12.26 25.87
C ALA A 200 19.24 -11.13 24.84
N ALA A 201 18.44 -10.09 25.08
CA ALA A 201 18.17 -9.03 24.10
C ALA A 201 19.46 -8.38 23.57
N ASP A 202 20.38 -7.97 24.46
CA ASP A 202 21.66 -7.35 24.09
C ASP A 202 22.50 -8.22 23.16
N ARG A 203 22.48 -9.53 23.37
CA ARG A 203 23.23 -10.50 22.56
C ARG A 203 22.52 -10.84 21.26
N LEU A 204 21.19 -11.03 21.31
CA LEU A 204 20.39 -11.40 20.15
C LEU A 204 20.25 -10.28 19.14
N LEU A 205 20.19 -9.04 19.62
CA LEU A 205 20.08 -7.85 18.79
C LEU A 205 21.42 -7.10 18.65
N ALA A 206 22.54 -7.73 19.08
CA ALA A 206 23.88 -7.18 18.96
C ALA A 206 24.20 -6.78 17.51
N PRO A 207 25.08 -5.80 17.30
CA PRO A 207 25.58 -5.43 15.99
C PRO A 207 26.13 -6.63 15.20
N TRP A 208 26.20 -6.51 13.87
CA TRP A 208 26.84 -7.50 13.02
C TRP A 208 28.32 -7.62 13.32
N ASN A 209 28.81 -8.85 13.50
CA ASN A 209 30.14 -9.09 14.08
C ASN A 209 31.30 -8.48 13.29
N GLU A 210 31.23 -8.49 11.96
CA GLU A 210 32.36 -8.11 11.10
C GLU A 210 32.63 -6.60 11.08
N ASN A 211 31.57 -5.78 11.06
CA ASN A 211 31.68 -4.32 10.92
C ASN A 211 31.00 -3.54 12.04
N ARG A 212 30.53 -4.20 13.10
CA ARG A 212 29.76 -3.62 14.21
C ARG A 212 28.53 -2.81 13.75
N GLN A 213 27.96 -3.14 12.60
CA GLN A 213 26.75 -2.52 12.10
C GLN A 213 25.56 -2.89 13.00
N LYS A 214 24.90 -1.86 13.54
CA LYS A 214 23.64 -2.06 14.28
C LYS A 214 22.56 -2.56 13.31
N PRO A 215 21.52 -3.26 13.78
CA PRO A 215 20.37 -3.58 12.95
C PRO A 215 19.76 -2.30 12.33
N ASP A 216 19.66 -2.27 11.02
CA ASP A 216 18.96 -1.20 10.29
C ASP A 216 17.46 -1.33 10.45
N TYR A 217 16.98 -2.56 10.64
CA TYR A 217 15.57 -2.84 10.91
C TYR A 217 15.37 -4.16 11.65
N ILE A 218 14.35 -4.21 12.51
CA ILE A 218 13.94 -5.41 13.24
C ILE A 218 12.50 -5.74 12.83
N VAL A 219 12.24 -7.01 12.52
CA VAL A 219 10.91 -7.53 12.23
C VAL A 219 10.47 -8.42 13.39
N ASP A 220 9.44 -8.02 14.07
CA ASP A 220 8.78 -8.81 15.11
C ASP A 220 7.64 -9.63 14.49
N ALA A 221 7.87 -10.92 14.35
CA ALA A 221 6.90 -11.91 13.89
C ALA A 221 6.54 -12.94 15.00
N ILE A 222 6.69 -12.52 16.26
CA ILE A 222 6.39 -13.34 17.44
C ILE A 222 4.87 -13.33 17.67
N ASP A 223 4.31 -14.46 18.06
CA ASP A 223 2.90 -14.59 18.42
C ASP A 223 2.63 -14.62 19.94
N ASN A 224 3.65 -14.81 20.75
CA ASN A 224 3.56 -14.73 22.21
C ASN A 224 3.59 -13.28 22.68
N ILE A 225 2.60 -12.88 23.50
CA ILE A 225 2.41 -11.48 23.91
C ILE A 225 3.55 -10.98 24.80
N ASP A 226 4.00 -11.79 25.76
CA ASP A 226 5.01 -11.38 26.74
C ASP A 226 6.34 -11.13 26.05
N THR A 227 6.78 -12.08 25.23
CA THR A 227 8.00 -11.99 24.44
C THR A 227 7.94 -10.82 23.44
N LYS A 228 6.78 -10.61 22.80
CA LYS A 228 6.55 -9.49 21.87
C LYS A 228 6.69 -8.14 22.58
N VAL A 229 6.04 -7.95 23.70
CA VAL A 229 6.09 -6.70 24.49
C VAL A 229 7.52 -6.40 24.94
N SER A 230 8.25 -7.42 25.41
CA SER A 230 9.64 -7.33 25.79
C SER A 230 10.52 -6.85 24.62
N LEU A 231 10.41 -7.49 23.45
CA LEU A 231 11.15 -7.10 22.26
C LEU A 231 10.85 -5.65 21.84
N LEU A 232 9.57 -5.28 21.79
CA LEU A 232 9.15 -3.94 21.37
C LEU A 232 9.62 -2.86 22.36
N LYS A 233 9.58 -3.17 23.66
CA LYS A 233 10.13 -2.28 24.69
C LYS A 233 11.63 -2.09 24.51
N TYR A 234 12.38 -3.17 24.33
CA TYR A 234 13.82 -3.10 24.10
C TYR A 234 14.16 -2.26 22.87
N CYS A 235 13.46 -2.48 21.75
CA CYS A 235 13.65 -1.70 20.53
C CYS A 235 13.36 -0.21 20.75
N HIS A 236 12.27 0.11 21.45
CA HIS A 236 11.90 1.49 21.77
C HIS A 236 12.96 2.17 22.64
N ASP A 237 13.40 1.54 23.72
CA ASP A 237 14.35 2.10 24.69
C ASP A 237 15.74 2.32 24.06
N ASN A 238 16.12 1.47 23.09
CA ASN A 238 17.41 1.55 22.38
C ASN A 238 17.32 2.28 21.03
N ASN A 239 16.17 2.89 20.68
CA ASN A 239 15.94 3.56 19.40
C ASN A 239 16.26 2.68 18.18
N LEU A 240 15.92 1.39 18.23
CA LEU A 240 16.08 0.45 17.12
C LEU A 240 14.80 0.45 16.27
N PRO A 241 14.91 0.66 14.96
CA PRO A 241 13.75 0.59 14.07
C PRO A 241 13.12 -0.79 14.09
N VAL A 242 11.81 -0.87 14.34
CA VAL A 242 11.09 -2.14 14.42
C VAL A 242 9.72 -2.03 13.75
N ILE A 243 9.29 -3.11 13.09
CA ILE A 243 7.91 -3.32 12.69
C ILE A 243 7.38 -4.59 13.33
N SER A 244 6.17 -4.54 13.89
CA SER A 244 5.56 -5.66 14.59
C SER A 244 4.36 -6.21 13.84
N SER A 245 4.37 -7.50 13.54
CA SER A 245 3.22 -8.21 12.98
C SER A 245 2.25 -8.60 14.08
N MET A 246 0.99 -8.22 13.93
CA MET A 246 -0.08 -8.59 14.85
C MET A 246 -0.75 -9.92 14.44
N GLY A 247 -2.00 -10.17 14.84
CA GLY A 247 -2.67 -11.44 14.67
C GLY A 247 -3.08 -11.74 13.22
N ALA A 248 -2.41 -12.69 12.58
CA ALA A 248 -2.80 -13.21 11.26
C ALA A 248 -3.81 -14.38 11.35
N GLY A 249 -4.11 -14.87 12.56
CA GLY A 249 -5.10 -15.93 12.78
C GLY A 249 -6.53 -15.43 12.73
N CYS A 250 -7.46 -16.32 12.35
CA CYS A 250 -8.89 -16.03 12.19
C CYS A 250 -9.18 -14.88 11.19
N LYS A 251 -8.31 -14.69 10.21
CA LYS A 251 -8.44 -13.68 9.16
C LYS A 251 -8.50 -14.34 7.79
N SER A 252 -9.28 -13.76 6.88
CA SER A 252 -9.53 -14.29 5.53
C SER A 252 -9.44 -13.22 4.44
N ASP A 253 -9.57 -11.95 4.80
CA ASP A 253 -9.58 -10.83 3.85
C ASP A 253 -8.21 -10.13 3.80
N PRO A 254 -7.38 -10.38 2.77
CA PRO A 254 -6.07 -9.79 2.62
C PRO A 254 -6.13 -8.27 2.34
N THR A 255 -7.26 -7.75 1.86
CA THR A 255 -7.43 -6.32 1.54
C THR A 255 -7.58 -5.45 2.79
N ARG A 256 -7.83 -6.09 3.94
CA ARG A 256 -7.95 -5.41 5.24
C ARG A 256 -6.68 -5.39 6.06
N ILE A 257 -5.58 -5.89 5.51
CA ILE A 257 -4.25 -5.81 6.14
C ILE A 257 -3.67 -4.43 5.88
N ILE A 258 -3.32 -3.75 6.96
CA ILE A 258 -2.76 -2.40 6.90
C ILE A 258 -1.53 -2.27 7.78
N VAL A 259 -0.69 -1.29 7.47
CA VAL A 259 0.39 -0.82 8.33
C VAL A 259 -0.08 0.46 9.02
N GLY A 260 0.06 0.52 10.33
CA GLY A 260 -0.29 1.70 11.13
C GLY A 260 0.50 1.73 12.42
N ASP A 261 0.31 2.77 13.23
CA ASP A 261 0.93 2.84 14.54
C ASP A 261 0.21 1.96 15.57
N ILE A 262 0.94 1.35 16.48
CA ILE A 262 0.38 0.52 17.57
C ILE A 262 -0.68 1.29 18.37
N GLY A 263 -0.52 2.59 18.56
CA GLY A 263 -1.45 3.44 19.30
C GLY A 263 -2.81 3.58 18.62
N THR A 264 -2.86 3.45 17.29
CA THR A 264 -4.08 3.62 16.47
C THR A 264 -4.63 2.31 15.93
N SER A 265 -3.96 1.18 16.16
CA SER A 265 -4.39 -0.14 15.70
C SER A 265 -5.75 -0.55 16.27
N THR A 266 -6.57 -1.24 15.48
CA THR A 266 -7.96 -1.58 15.85
C THR A 266 -8.34 -2.98 15.37
N ASP A 267 -9.43 -3.52 15.90
CA ASP A 267 -10.09 -4.76 15.47
C ASP A 267 -9.24 -6.04 15.54
N ASP A 268 -8.03 -5.96 16.10
CA ASP A 268 -7.12 -7.09 16.32
C ASP A 268 -6.91 -7.34 17.82
N GLY A 269 -7.12 -8.60 18.26
CA GLY A 269 -7.02 -8.98 19.67
C GLY A 269 -5.60 -8.95 20.21
N LEU A 270 -4.61 -9.42 19.40
CA LEU A 270 -3.20 -9.41 19.76
C LEU A 270 -2.68 -7.98 19.86
N SER A 271 -3.02 -7.15 18.88
CA SER A 271 -2.67 -5.73 18.89
C SER A 271 -3.21 -4.99 20.12
N ARG A 272 -4.48 -5.26 20.48
CA ARG A 272 -5.10 -4.66 21.66
C ARG A 272 -4.37 -5.06 22.95
N ALA A 273 -4.03 -6.34 23.09
CA ALA A 273 -3.33 -6.84 24.28
C ALA A 273 -1.90 -6.25 24.36
N THR A 274 -1.17 -6.26 23.25
CA THR A 274 0.18 -5.67 23.15
C THR A 274 0.15 -4.17 23.47
N ARG A 275 -0.75 -3.40 22.88
CA ARG A 275 -0.90 -1.97 23.13
C ARG A 275 -1.19 -1.65 24.59
N ARG A 276 -2.08 -2.41 25.23
CA ARG A 276 -2.40 -2.22 26.65
C ARG A 276 -1.17 -2.39 27.54
N ARG A 277 -0.36 -3.42 27.28
CA ARG A 277 0.87 -3.69 28.06
C ARG A 277 1.94 -2.65 27.81
N LEU A 278 2.17 -2.26 26.54
CA LEU A 278 3.10 -1.19 26.18
C LEU A 278 2.71 0.14 26.83
N LYS A 279 1.42 0.44 26.91
CA LYS A 279 0.92 1.66 27.58
C LYS A 279 1.27 1.68 29.08
N LEU A 280 1.23 0.52 29.77
CA LEU A 280 1.67 0.42 31.17
C LEU A 280 3.18 0.65 31.33
N LEU A 281 3.95 0.47 30.26
CA LEU A 281 5.39 0.74 30.20
C LEU A 281 5.72 2.15 29.68
N GLY A 282 4.70 3.00 29.52
CA GLY A 282 4.85 4.38 29.02
C GLY A 282 4.93 4.50 27.50
N ILE A 283 4.84 3.40 26.74
CA ILE A 283 4.92 3.39 25.27
C ILE A 283 3.51 3.46 24.68
N THR A 284 3.13 4.61 24.11
CA THR A 284 1.77 4.85 23.60
C THR A 284 1.69 4.92 22.08
N LYS A 285 2.81 5.18 21.38
CA LYS A 285 2.91 5.37 19.93
C LYS A 285 4.34 5.17 19.44
N GLY A 286 4.57 5.23 18.15
CA GLY A 286 5.89 5.21 17.53
C GLY A 286 6.36 3.82 17.11
N ILE A 287 5.50 2.80 17.17
CA ILE A 287 5.83 1.44 16.74
C ILE A 287 4.94 1.10 15.54
N PRO A 288 5.49 1.06 14.31
CA PRO A 288 4.78 0.54 13.14
C PRO A 288 4.30 -0.89 13.37
N THR A 289 3.04 -1.15 13.06
CA THR A 289 2.43 -2.47 13.24
C THR A 289 1.60 -2.87 12.03
N ILE A 290 1.63 -4.16 11.71
CA ILE A 290 0.80 -4.77 10.67
C ILE A 290 -0.36 -5.47 11.37
N TYR A 291 -1.58 -5.08 11.03
CA TYR A 291 -2.78 -5.67 11.60
C TYR A 291 -3.91 -5.72 10.57
N SER A 292 -4.91 -6.57 10.81
CA SER A 292 -6.10 -6.64 9.97
C SER A 292 -7.28 -5.96 10.66
N THR A 293 -7.98 -5.12 9.92
CA THR A 293 -9.25 -4.51 10.34
C THR A 293 -10.46 -5.43 10.14
N GLU A 294 -10.24 -6.68 9.75
CA GLU A 294 -11.30 -7.67 9.62
C GLU A 294 -11.86 -8.01 11.01
N LYS A 295 -13.19 -7.89 11.14
CA LYS A 295 -13.90 -8.27 12.36
C LYS A 295 -14.26 -9.75 12.33
N THR A 296 -14.20 -10.39 13.48
CA THR A 296 -14.83 -11.70 13.73
C THR A 296 -16.35 -11.56 13.63
N GLY A 297 -17.05 -12.61 13.31
CA GLY A 297 -18.51 -12.60 13.19
C GLY A 297 -19.05 -13.99 12.89
N GLU A 298 -20.37 -14.10 12.87
CA GLU A 298 -21.07 -15.35 12.60
C GLU A 298 -20.60 -16.00 11.28
N GLY A 299 -20.33 -17.30 11.31
CA GLY A 299 -19.81 -18.05 10.16
C GLY A 299 -18.33 -17.86 9.85
N LYS A 300 -17.60 -17.03 10.62
CA LYS A 300 -16.14 -16.84 10.48
C LYS A 300 -15.36 -17.71 11.46
N ALA A 301 -14.09 -17.96 11.11
CA ALA A 301 -13.19 -18.70 11.98
C ALA A 301 -13.00 -17.99 13.33
N GLU A 302 -13.15 -18.72 14.40
CA GLU A 302 -12.97 -18.25 15.77
C GLU A 302 -11.94 -19.12 16.51
N LEU A 303 -11.38 -18.58 17.58
CA LEU A 303 -10.53 -19.35 18.50
C LEU A 303 -11.37 -20.44 19.15
N LEU A 304 -11.01 -21.69 18.92
CA LEU A 304 -11.66 -22.81 19.60
C LEU A 304 -11.49 -22.64 21.12
N PRO A 305 -12.57 -22.80 21.90
CA PRO A 305 -12.47 -22.85 23.36
C PRO A 305 -11.59 -24.05 23.77
N LEU A 306 -10.85 -23.88 24.86
CA LEU A 306 -10.16 -25.03 25.45
C LEU A 306 -11.21 -26.01 25.96
N PRO A 307 -11.01 -27.34 25.79
CA PRO A 307 -11.86 -28.34 26.42
C PRO A 307 -11.93 -28.09 27.94
N GLU A 308 -13.12 -28.17 28.51
CA GLU A 308 -13.35 -27.91 29.94
C GLU A 308 -12.50 -28.81 30.84
N ASP A 309 -12.23 -30.01 30.39
CA ASP A 309 -11.40 -31.02 31.12
C ASP A 309 -9.93 -30.59 31.27
N GLU A 310 -9.41 -29.79 30.33
CA GLU A 310 -8.04 -29.26 30.39
C GLU A 310 -7.93 -28.03 31.31
N PHE A 311 -9.01 -27.24 31.40
CA PHE A 311 -9.12 -26.14 32.36
C PHE A 311 -9.16 -26.63 33.81
N GLN A 312 -9.87 -27.75 34.07
CA GLN A 312 -10.02 -28.32 35.40
C GLN A 312 -8.73 -29.00 35.91
N LYS A 313 -7.87 -29.47 35.00
CA LYS A 313 -6.57 -30.09 35.38
C LYS A 313 -5.52 -29.09 35.86
N GLY A 314 -5.74 -27.77 35.74
CA GLY A 314 -4.90 -26.72 36.31
C GLY A 314 -3.47 -26.62 35.76
N LYS A 315 -3.13 -27.40 34.71
CA LYS A 315 -1.78 -27.49 34.12
C LYS A 315 -1.78 -27.16 32.64
N VAL A 316 -2.40 -26.06 32.30
CA VAL A 316 -2.48 -25.60 30.87
C VAL A 316 -1.09 -25.36 30.30
N GLY A 317 -0.09 -25.03 31.14
CA GLY A 317 1.30 -24.88 30.76
C GLY A 317 2.05 -26.16 30.41
N ASP A 318 1.60 -27.32 30.96
CA ASP A 318 2.27 -28.61 30.73
C ASP A 318 1.96 -29.24 29.35
N LEU A 319 0.98 -28.73 28.62
CA LEU A 319 0.59 -29.21 27.29
C LEU A 319 1.36 -28.50 26.16
N GLY A 320 2.15 -27.49 26.45
CA GLY A 320 3.02 -26.80 25.51
C GLY A 320 4.44 -27.38 25.52
N VAL A 321 5.17 -27.21 24.41
CA VAL A 321 6.60 -27.60 24.31
C VAL A 321 7.49 -26.81 25.30
N LEU A 322 6.96 -25.69 25.77
CA LEU A 322 7.59 -24.85 26.83
C LEU A 322 6.50 -24.37 27.81
N PRO A 323 6.84 -24.14 29.10
CA PRO A 323 5.94 -23.50 30.05
C PRO A 323 5.39 -22.19 29.42
N ASP A 324 4.09 -21.95 29.58
CA ASP A 324 3.38 -20.79 29.04
C ASP A 324 3.21 -20.72 27.51
N PHE A 325 3.56 -21.77 26.77
CA PHE A 325 3.35 -21.85 25.34
C PHE A 325 1.93 -22.35 24.98
N ARG A 326 1.36 -21.81 23.86
CA ARG A 326 -0.03 -22.02 23.45
C ARG A 326 -0.43 -23.49 23.35
N VAL A 327 -1.48 -23.85 24.07
CA VAL A 327 -2.19 -25.12 23.94
C VAL A 327 -3.30 -25.06 22.87
N ARG A 328 -3.72 -23.86 22.47
CA ARG A 328 -4.83 -23.68 21.51
C ARG A 328 -4.35 -23.72 20.06
N ILE A 329 -5.03 -24.55 19.26
CA ILE A 329 -4.88 -24.47 17.79
C ILE A 329 -5.55 -23.18 17.33
N LEU A 330 -4.74 -22.23 16.87
CA LEU A 330 -5.21 -21.01 16.26
C LEU A 330 -5.61 -21.30 14.80
N PRO A 331 -6.88 -21.12 14.41
CA PRO A 331 -7.26 -21.25 13.00
C PRO A 331 -6.49 -20.26 12.16
N VAL A 332 -5.70 -20.75 11.19
CA VAL A 332 -4.87 -19.91 10.31
C VAL A 332 -5.02 -20.38 8.88
N LEU A 333 -5.52 -19.50 8.04
CA LEU A 333 -5.46 -19.67 6.60
C LEU A 333 -4.05 -19.29 6.13
N GLY A 334 -3.30 -20.23 5.54
CA GLY A 334 -1.86 -20.08 5.26
C GLY A 334 -1.49 -18.85 4.42
N THR A 335 -2.40 -18.37 3.57
CA THR A 335 -2.23 -17.14 2.78
C THR A 335 -2.16 -15.88 3.62
N MET A 336 -2.84 -15.83 4.77
CA MET A 336 -2.87 -14.62 5.59
C MET A 336 -1.51 -14.30 6.22
N PRO A 337 -0.81 -15.22 6.92
CA PRO A 337 0.55 -14.98 7.37
C PRO A 337 1.51 -14.61 6.23
N ALA A 338 1.31 -15.14 5.03
CA ALA A 338 2.12 -14.77 3.87
C ALA A 338 1.96 -13.28 3.52
N VAL A 339 0.72 -12.79 3.42
CA VAL A 339 0.46 -11.36 3.14
C VAL A 339 1.03 -10.48 4.25
N PHE A 340 0.87 -10.84 5.53
CA PHE A 340 1.51 -10.12 6.64
C PHE A 340 3.03 -10.09 6.50
N GLY A 341 3.66 -11.22 6.12
CA GLY A 341 5.11 -11.32 5.91
C GLY A 341 5.59 -10.44 4.75
N TYR A 342 4.89 -10.45 3.61
CA TYR A 342 5.22 -9.57 2.48
C TYR A 342 4.99 -8.10 2.83
N THR A 343 3.96 -7.77 3.59
CA THR A 343 3.71 -6.39 4.06
C THR A 343 4.85 -5.92 4.97
N ALA A 344 5.36 -6.79 5.86
CA ALA A 344 6.52 -6.49 6.70
C ALA A 344 7.77 -6.23 5.87
N ALA A 345 8.08 -7.12 4.92
CA ALA A 345 9.23 -6.98 4.04
C ALA A 345 9.15 -5.69 3.21
N ASN A 346 7.98 -5.40 2.63
CA ASN A 346 7.76 -4.17 1.86
C ASN A 346 8.02 -2.92 2.71
N HIS A 347 7.49 -2.88 3.94
CA HIS A 347 7.73 -1.76 4.85
C HIS A 347 9.22 -1.58 5.16
N VAL A 348 9.93 -2.67 5.47
CA VAL A 348 11.38 -2.64 5.73
C VAL A 348 12.14 -2.11 4.52
N ILE A 349 11.85 -2.63 3.32
CA ILE A 349 12.50 -2.21 2.07
C ILE A 349 12.29 -0.71 1.84
N LEU A 350 11.07 -0.21 1.90
CA LEU A 350 10.76 1.21 1.68
C LEU A 350 11.42 2.10 2.74
N SER A 351 11.40 1.68 4.01
CA SER A 351 11.99 2.44 5.12
C SER A 351 13.52 2.52 5.02
N VAL A 352 14.19 1.40 4.76
CA VAL A 352 15.67 1.33 4.64
C VAL A 352 16.16 2.14 3.43
N THR A 353 15.45 2.05 2.31
CA THR A 353 15.83 2.78 1.08
C THR A 353 15.49 4.26 1.13
N GLY A 354 14.59 4.66 2.04
CA GLY A 354 14.03 6.01 2.10
C GLY A 354 13.04 6.30 0.96
N TYR A 355 12.46 5.25 0.37
CA TYR A 355 11.42 5.41 -0.65
C TYR A 355 10.16 6.03 -0.03
N PRO A 356 9.58 7.08 -0.65
CA PRO A 356 8.38 7.72 -0.11
C PRO A 356 7.22 6.73 0.00
N HIS A 357 6.65 6.61 1.18
CA HIS A 357 5.49 5.78 1.42
C HIS A 357 4.52 6.43 2.41
N ASP A 358 3.25 6.43 2.04
CA ASP A 358 2.14 6.86 2.87
C ASP A 358 1.13 5.71 2.98
N TYR A 359 0.99 5.17 4.18
CA TYR A 359 -0.05 4.17 4.44
C TYR A 359 -1.35 4.87 4.81
N LEU A 360 -2.30 4.83 3.88
CA LEU A 360 -3.65 5.32 4.18
C LEU A 360 -4.35 4.38 5.15
N PRO A 361 -4.83 4.86 6.30
CA PRO A 361 -5.58 4.02 7.24
C PRO A 361 -6.85 3.50 6.55
N ALA A 362 -6.94 2.19 6.34
CA ALA A 362 -8.11 1.57 5.71
C ALA A 362 -9.43 1.86 6.44
N LYS A 363 -9.37 2.07 7.75
CA LYS A 363 -10.51 2.41 8.60
C LYS A 363 -11.10 3.80 8.33
N GLY A 364 -10.37 4.67 7.67
CA GLY A 364 -10.81 6.04 7.41
C GLY A 364 -11.71 6.19 6.19
N ARG A 365 -11.62 5.30 5.18
CA ARG A 365 -12.26 5.57 3.88
C ARG A 365 -13.78 5.53 3.96
N GLU A 366 -14.37 4.43 4.40
CA GLU A 366 -15.84 4.31 4.50
C GLU A 366 -16.41 5.38 5.44
N LYS A 367 -15.82 5.51 6.63
CA LYS A 367 -16.20 6.56 7.60
C LYS A 367 -15.90 7.97 7.10
N MET A 368 -14.87 8.14 6.26
CA MET A 368 -14.57 9.40 5.60
C MET A 368 -15.67 9.75 4.61
N TYR A 369 -16.11 8.82 3.76
CA TYR A 369 -17.18 9.06 2.79
C TYR A 369 -18.52 9.32 3.47
N GLU A 370 -18.85 8.61 4.55
CA GLU A 370 -20.01 8.91 5.39
C GLU A 370 -19.92 10.32 6.00
N GLY A 371 -18.73 10.71 6.47
CA GLY A 371 -18.48 12.05 7.00
C GLY A 371 -18.59 13.13 5.92
N LEU A 372 -18.17 12.85 4.68
CA LEU A 372 -18.33 13.75 3.55
C LEU A 372 -19.79 13.87 3.12
N LEU A 373 -20.53 12.76 3.12
CA LEU A 373 -21.98 12.79 2.89
C LEU A 373 -22.72 13.63 3.92
N ALA A 374 -22.38 13.47 5.20
CA ALA A 374 -22.94 14.28 6.28
C ALA A 374 -22.57 15.78 6.11
N ALA A 375 -21.38 16.08 5.62
CA ALA A 375 -20.97 17.46 5.33
C ALA A 375 -21.77 18.07 4.18
N VAL A 376 -22.02 17.30 3.09
CA VAL A 376 -22.91 17.72 1.99
C VAL A 376 -24.31 18.01 2.53
N GLN A 377 -24.90 17.09 3.31
CA GLN A 377 -26.21 17.29 3.90
C GLN A 377 -26.27 18.56 4.77
N GLY A 378 -25.30 18.74 5.66
CA GLY A 378 -25.23 19.95 6.51
C GLY A 378 -24.99 21.24 5.71
N GLY A 379 -24.30 21.15 4.56
CA GLY A 379 -24.13 22.25 3.61
C GLY A 379 -25.47 22.63 2.97
N GLU A 380 -26.22 21.66 2.46
CA GLU A 380 -27.54 21.87 1.85
C GLU A 380 -28.56 22.44 2.86
N GLU A 381 -28.55 21.95 4.08
CA GLU A 381 -29.40 22.49 5.16
C GLU A 381 -29.09 23.99 5.44
N LYS A 382 -27.81 24.37 5.42
CA LYS A 382 -27.39 25.77 5.64
C LYS A 382 -27.84 26.67 4.47
N VAL A 383 -27.65 26.21 3.25
CA VAL A 383 -28.06 26.94 2.03
C VAL A 383 -29.58 27.10 2.02
N LEU A 384 -30.33 26.03 2.24
CA LEU A 384 -31.80 26.08 2.29
C LEU A 384 -32.29 27.03 3.38
N ARG A 385 -31.72 26.95 4.59
CA ARG A 385 -32.08 27.86 5.70
C ARG A 385 -31.81 29.32 5.35
N HIS A 386 -30.70 29.61 4.68
CA HIS A 386 -30.37 30.95 4.23
C HIS A 386 -31.38 31.46 3.19
N MET A 387 -31.77 30.60 2.24
CA MET A 387 -32.75 30.96 1.19
C MET A 387 -34.20 31.18 1.73
N THR A 388 -34.54 30.52 2.82
CA THR A 388 -35.89 30.55 3.41
C THR A 388 -36.05 31.50 4.61
N GLY A 389 -35.07 32.40 4.81
CA GLY A 389 -35.17 33.41 5.88
C GLY A 389 -34.92 32.89 7.28
N GLY A 390 -34.33 31.69 7.44
CA GLY A 390 -33.82 31.19 8.71
C GLY A 390 -34.73 30.22 9.48
N ASP A 391 -35.87 29.80 8.91
CA ASP A 391 -36.79 28.87 9.59
C ASP A 391 -36.20 27.46 9.72
N PRO A 392 -35.94 26.97 10.94
CA PRO A 392 -35.38 25.63 11.15
C PRO A 392 -36.33 24.48 10.77
N SER A 393 -37.65 24.72 10.79
CA SER A 393 -38.65 23.69 10.53
C SER A 393 -38.62 23.20 9.09
N ILE A 394 -38.19 24.06 8.16
CA ILE A 394 -38.10 23.74 6.73
C ILE A 394 -36.96 22.77 6.45
N THR A 395 -35.85 22.86 7.19
CA THR A 395 -34.67 22.01 7.00
C THR A 395 -34.73 20.69 7.78
N LEU A 396 -35.67 20.58 8.74
CA LEU A 396 -35.78 19.35 9.53
C LEU A 396 -36.16 18.17 8.66
N GLY A 397 -35.33 17.11 8.71
CA GLY A 397 -35.52 15.87 7.92
C GLY A 397 -35.13 15.99 6.46
N LEU A 398 -34.41 17.05 6.05
CA LEU A 398 -33.87 17.17 4.70
C LEU A 398 -32.90 16.00 4.41
N LYS A 399 -33.13 15.33 3.31
CA LYS A 399 -32.21 14.29 2.77
C LYS A 399 -31.51 14.84 1.52
N VAL A 400 -30.37 14.24 1.19
CA VAL A 400 -29.68 14.50 -0.07
C VAL A 400 -29.78 13.24 -0.96
N PRO A 401 -30.03 13.39 -2.27
CA PRO A 401 -30.14 12.25 -3.21
C PRO A 401 -28.77 11.72 -3.62
N ILE A 402 -27.84 11.58 -2.63
CA ILE A 402 -26.45 11.19 -2.83
C ILE A 402 -26.13 10.14 -1.77
N THR A 403 -25.35 9.13 -2.15
CA THR A 403 -24.91 8.04 -1.28
C THR A 403 -23.45 8.19 -0.88
N ALA A 404 -22.99 7.40 0.10
CA ALA A 404 -21.57 7.33 0.44
C ALA A 404 -20.72 6.82 -0.74
N ALA A 405 -21.26 5.96 -1.59
CA ALA A 405 -20.61 5.51 -2.82
C ALA A 405 -20.43 6.64 -3.84
N ASP A 406 -21.41 7.54 -3.95
CA ASP A 406 -21.30 8.74 -4.80
C ASP A 406 -20.22 9.70 -4.28
N THR A 407 -20.13 9.90 -2.96
CA THR A 407 -19.07 10.73 -2.38
C THR A 407 -17.68 10.10 -2.61
N ALA A 408 -17.57 8.77 -2.52
CA ALA A 408 -16.35 8.05 -2.86
C ALA A 408 -15.97 8.26 -4.33
N PHE A 409 -16.93 8.09 -5.25
CA PHE A 409 -16.72 8.33 -6.68
C PHE A 409 -16.22 9.76 -6.97
N LEU A 410 -16.87 10.77 -6.40
CA LEU A 410 -16.44 12.16 -6.58
C LEU A 410 -15.00 12.36 -6.09
N VAL A 411 -14.70 11.96 -4.87
CA VAL A 411 -13.38 12.20 -4.27
C VAL A 411 -12.29 11.42 -4.98
N GLU A 412 -12.48 10.12 -5.21
CA GLU A 412 -11.39 9.25 -5.71
C GLU A 412 -11.22 9.35 -7.22
N GLU A 413 -12.31 9.37 -7.98
CA GLU A 413 -12.23 9.28 -9.43
C GLU A 413 -12.22 10.65 -10.11
N ILE A 414 -13.10 11.56 -9.71
CA ILE A 414 -13.18 12.87 -10.32
C ILE A 414 -12.07 13.79 -9.80
N PHE A 415 -11.98 13.95 -8.47
CA PHE A 415 -11.04 14.88 -7.84
C PHE A 415 -9.71 14.22 -7.44
N LYS A 416 -9.54 12.91 -7.64
CA LYS A 416 -8.30 12.13 -7.40
C LYS A 416 -7.72 12.34 -5.99
N GLY A 417 -8.59 12.39 -4.98
CA GLY A 417 -8.21 12.57 -3.59
C GLY A 417 -7.64 13.95 -3.26
N ARG A 418 -7.95 14.99 -4.04
CA ARG A 418 -7.36 16.34 -3.90
C ARG A 418 -8.40 17.44 -3.95
N SER A 419 -8.11 18.57 -3.29
CA SER A 419 -8.84 19.79 -3.53
C SER A 419 -8.70 20.23 -4.99
N ALA A 420 -9.83 20.61 -5.60
CA ALA A 420 -9.84 21.16 -6.96
C ALA A 420 -9.14 22.53 -7.04
N ILE A 421 -9.07 23.26 -5.93
CA ILE A 421 -8.53 24.61 -5.82
C ILE A 421 -7.03 24.56 -5.56
N THR A 422 -6.59 24.09 -4.39
CA THR A 422 -5.18 24.11 -3.99
C THR A 422 -4.43 22.82 -4.32
N GLY A 423 -5.12 21.72 -4.66
CA GLY A 423 -4.50 20.42 -4.87
C GLY A 423 -4.10 19.68 -3.59
N LEU A 424 -4.39 20.22 -2.41
CA LEU A 424 -4.09 19.59 -1.12
C LEU A 424 -4.94 18.31 -0.93
N THR A 425 -4.36 17.32 -0.23
CA THR A 425 -4.97 15.99 0.00
C THR A 425 -5.59 15.82 1.39
N THR A 426 -5.46 16.84 2.26
CA THR A 426 -5.86 16.74 3.65
C THR A 426 -7.17 17.49 3.94
N ARG A 427 -7.95 16.97 4.90
CA ARG A 427 -9.18 17.61 5.41
C ARG A 427 -10.17 17.98 4.31
N LEU A 428 -10.35 17.08 3.35
CA LEU A 428 -11.25 17.27 2.22
C LEU A 428 -12.72 17.32 2.66
N THR A 429 -13.53 18.04 1.88
CA THR A 429 -14.99 18.09 1.97
C THR A 429 -15.59 18.32 0.60
N LEU A 430 -16.89 18.07 0.47
CA LEU A 430 -17.68 18.33 -0.75
C LEU A 430 -18.69 19.44 -0.47
N LEU A 431 -18.82 20.36 -1.41
CA LEU A 431 -19.73 21.49 -1.29
C LEU A 431 -20.20 21.92 -2.69
N ARG A 432 -21.39 22.57 -2.81
CA ARG A 432 -21.82 23.16 -4.07
C ARG A 432 -20.81 24.17 -4.59
N TRP A 433 -20.62 24.17 -5.91
CA TRP A 433 -19.76 25.15 -6.57
C TRP A 433 -20.42 26.50 -6.77
N ARG A 434 -21.72 26.48 -7.16
CA ARG A 434 -22.48 27.70 -7.44
C ARG A 434 -23.68 27.82 -6.53
N LYS A 435 -24.06 29.08 -6.20
CA LYS A 435 -25.28 29.40 -5.48
C LYS A 435 -26.49 28.95 -6.29
N PRO A 436 -27.44 28.20 -5.72
CA PRO A 436 -28.67 27.83 -6.42
C PRO A 436 -29.52 29.06 -6.76
N THR A 437 -30.05 29.11 -7.97
CA THR A 437 -30.91 30.21 -8.47
C THR A 437 -32.38 29.99 -8.16
N SER A 438 -32.79 28.78 -7.76
CA SER A 438 -34.16 28.40 -7.41
C SER A 438 -34.16 27.55 -6.13
N SER A 439 -35.36 27.34 -5.57
CA SER A 439 -35.51 26.49 -4.36
C SER A 439 -34.85 25.13 -4.58
N ILE A 440 -34.03 24.73 -3.61
CA ILE A 440 -33.37 23.40 -3.59
C ILE A 440 -34.25 22.31 -2.98
N LEU A 441 -35.37 22.66 -2.39
CA LEU A 441 -36.27 21.72 -1.71
C LEU A 441 -37.18 21.02 -2.69
N ILE A 442 -37.11 19.69 -2.70
CA ILE A 442 -38.05 18.81 -3.39
C ILE A 442 -38.83 18.03 -2.34
N LYS A 443 -40.15 18.01 -2.48
CA LYS A 443 -41.06 17.18 -1.68
C LYS A 443 -41.42 15.92 -2.45
N ILE A 444 -41.16 14.75 -1.86
CA ILE A 444 -41.40 13.44 -2.47
C ILE A 444 -42.45 12.72 -1.64
N GLY A 445 -43.54 12.25 -2.29
CA GLY A 445 -44.67 11.59 -1.61
C GLY A 445 -45.79 12.55 -1.22
N GLU A 446 -46.93 12.00 -0.76
CA GLU A 446 -48.12 12.74 -0.37
C GLU A 446 -48.49 12.45 1.07
N GLY A 447 -49.07 13.47 1.77
CA GLY A 447 -49.63 13.33 3.13
C GLY A 447 -48.58 13.01 4.21
N SER A 448 -48.88 12.07 5.09
CA SER A 448 -48.03 11.69 6.24
C SER A 448 -46.68 11.05 5.85
N HIS A 449 -46.46 10.75 4.60
CA HIS A 449 -45.22 10.15 4.05
C HIS A 449 -44.40 11.13 3.21
N GLU A 450 -44.66 12.45 3.31
CA GLU A 450 -43.92 13.49 2.62
C GLU A 450 -42.47 13.48 3.12
N GLN A 451 -41.51 13.20 2.22
CA GLN A 451 -40.08 13.30 2.48
C GLN A 451 -39.52 14.55 1.82
N LYS A 452 -38.68 15.28 2.55
CA LYS A 452 -37.96 16.46 2.08
C LYS A 452 -36.61 16.00 1.51
N SER A 453 -36.30 16.37 0.26
CA SER A 453 -35.00 16.08 -0.39
C SER A 453 -34.44 17.35 -1.00
N SER A 454 -33.12 17.45 -1.06
CA SER A 454 -32.44 18.47 -1.84
C SER A 454 -32.40 18.04 -3.32
N ASN A 455 -32.30 19.03 -4.23
CA ASN A 455 -32.11 18.82 -5.67
C ASN A 455 -30.65 18.71 -6.08
N VAL A 456 -29.72 18.56 -5.12
CA VAL A 456 -28.27 18.52 -5.40
C VAL A 456 -27.90 17.35 -6.31
N LYS A 457 -27.12 17.63 -7.36
CA LYS A 457 -26.57 16.65 -8.27
C LYS A 457 -25.09 16.44 -7.97
N LEU A 458 -24.51 15.35 -8.48
CA LEU A 458 -23.06 15.11 -8.37
C LEU A 458 -22.27 16.22 -9.08
N SER A 459 -22.77 16.67 -10.24
CA SER A 459 -22.20 17.75 -11.04
C SER A 459 -22.30 19.14 -10.38
N ASP A 460 -22.99 19.29 -9.26
CA ASP A 460 -23.02 20.54 -8.50
C ASP A 460 -21.91 20.60 -7.44
N LEU A 461 -21.28 19.48 -7.12
CA LEU A 461 -20.38 19.34 -5.98
C LEU A 461 -18.91 19.40 -6.39
N VAL A 462 -18.13 20.17 -5.65
CA VAL A 462 -16.69 20.29 -5.80
C VAL A 462 -15.98 19.81 -4.53
N CYS A 463 -14.85 19.13 -4.73
CA CYS A 463 -13.98 18.72 -3.64
C CYS A 463 -13.00 19.85 -3.29
N MET A 464 -12.98 20.25 -2.04
CA MET A 464 -12.09 21.29 -1.51
C MET A 464 -11.67 20.97 -0.08
N THR A 465 -10.69 21.68 0.46
CA THR A 465 -10.36 21.56 1.89
C THR A 465 -11.47 22.20 2.75
N LYS A 466 -11.53 21.83 4.04
CA LYS A 466 -12.52 22.45 4.96
C LYS A 466 -12.36 23.97 5.08
N GLU A 467 -11.14 24.46 5.03
CA GLU A 467 -10.81 25.88 5.09
C GLU A 467 -11.33 26.62 3.84
N GLU A 468 -11.09 26.07 2.66
CA GLU A 468 -11.62 26.58 1.38
C GLU A 468 -13.14 26.55 1.36
N ALA A 469 -13.74 25.46 1.86
CA ALA A 469 -15.20 25.30 1.92
C ALA A 469 -15.88 26.34 2.82
N ILE A 470 -15.28 26.65 3.98
CA ILE A 470 -15.80 27.69 4.87
C ILE A 470 -15.79 29.06 4.18
N ARG A 471 -14.72 29.38 3.46
CA ARG A 471 -14.63 30.63 2.71
C ARG A 471 -15.63 30.65 1.57
N HIS A 472 -15.71 29.57 0.79
CA HIS A 472 -16.62 29.46 -0.36
C HIS A 472 -18.10 29.52 0.09
N ASP A 473 -18.47 28.82 1.14
CA ASP A 473 -19.83 28.88 1.72
C ASP A 473 -20.20 30.30 2.12
N LYS A 474 -19.29 31.03 2.79
CA LYS A 474 -19.53 32.38 3.25
C LYS A 474 -19.66 33.40 2.11
N GLU A 475 -18.77 33.33 1.11
CA GLU A 475 -18.63 34.36 0.08
C GLU A 475 -19.52 34.08 -1.14
N VAL A 476 -19.70 32.78 -1.51
CA VAL A 476 -20.47 32.38 -2.71
C VAL A 476 -21.88 31.90 -2.32
N LEU A 477 -22.00 30.82 -1.53
CA LEU A 477 -23.29 30.16 -1.34
C LEU A 477 -24.28 31.01 -0.49
N ARG A 478 -23.76 31.66 0.49
CA ARG A 478 -24.55 32.56 1.37
C ARG A 478 -24.22 34.03 1.18
N GLY A 479 -23.22 34.34 0.36
CA GLY A 479 -22.85 35.69 -0.03
C GLY A 479 -23.42 36.09 -1.39
N ASP A 480 -22.86 37.17 -1.95
CA ASP A 480 -23.27 37.76 -3.21
C ASP A 480 -22.23 37.59 -4.34
N LYS A 481 -21.09 36.93 -4.04
CA LYS A 481 -20.03 36.72 -4.99
C LYS A 481 -20.28 35.47 -5.83
N GLN A 482 -19.69 35.46 -7.05
CA GLN A 482 -19.60 34.27 -7.87
C GLN A 482 -18.19 33.62 -7.69
N PRO A 483 -18.00 32.34 -8.08
CA PRO A 483 -16.68 31.72 -8.05
C PRO A 483 -15.60 32.51 -8.79
N GLU A 484 -15.95 33.16 -9.89
CA GLU A 484 -15.09 34.02 -10.71
C GLU A 484 -14.56 35.26 -9.95
N ASP A 485 -15.27 35.70 -8.91
CA ASP A 485 -14.86 36.85 -8.08
C ASP A 485 -13.83 36.47 -7.00
N ILE A 486 -13.67 35.17 -6.76
CA ILE A 486 -12.86 34.65 -5.63
C ILE A 486 -11.65 33.86 -6.10
N TYR A 487 -11.80 33.13 -7.21
CA TYR A 487 -10.79 32.24 -7.76
C TYR A 487 -10.28 32.75 -9.10
N ASP A 488 -9.05 32.42 -9.43
CA ASP A 488 -8.46 32.74 -10.74
C ASP A 488 -9.16 31.97 -11.88
N THR A 489 -9.09 32.50 -13.07
CA THR A 489 -9.76 31.97 -14.27
C THR A 489 -9.36 30.51 -14.55
N ALA A 490 -8.10 30.15 -14.35
CA ALA A 490 -7.62 28.80 -14.60
C ALA A 490 -8.22 27.78 -13.62
N THR A 491 -8.38 28.18 -12.34
CA THR A 491 -9.04 27.36 -11.32
C THR A 491 -10.53 27.18 -11.64
N VAL A 492 -11.23 28.25 -12.04
CA VAL A 492 -12.65 28.19 -12.42
C VAL A 492 -12.85 27.27 -13.63
N GLU A 493 -12.09 27.45 -14.69
CA GLU A 493 -12.16 26.62 -15.90
C GLU A 493 -11.89 25.14 -15.60
N LYS A 494 -10.90 24.86 -14.77
CA LYS A 494 -10.58 23.49 -14.31
C LYS A 494 -11.74 22.86 -13.56
N VAL A 495 -12.32 23.57 -12.60
CA VAL A 495 -13.47 23.06 -11.82
C VAL A 495 -14.67 22.84 -12.73
N GLU A 496 -15.02 23.79 -13.57
CA GLU A 496 -16.14 23.68 -14.51
C GLU A 496 -15.95 22.50 -15.50
N ALA A 497 -14.70 22.23 -15.91
CA ALA A 497 -14.41 21.07 -16.74
C ALA A 497 -14.67 19.75 -16.00
N LEU A 498 -14.25 19.65 -14.71
CA LEU A 498 -14.51 18.49 -13.87
C LEU A 498 -16.00 18.28 -13.60
N LEU A 499 -16.75 19.34 -13.35
CA LEU A 499 -18.20 19.27 -13.16
C LEU A 499 -18.95 18.84 -14.43
N ARG A 500 -18.52 19.34 -15.60
CA ARG A 500 -19.06 18.87 -16.91
C ARG A 500 -18.72 17.38 -17.14
N ASP A 501 -17.55 16.94 -16.74
CA ASP A 501 -17.19 15.52 -16.82
C ASP A 501 -18.07 14.69 -15.88
N THR A 502 -18.24 15.12 -14.65
CA THR A 502 -19.12 14.47 -13.66
C THR A 502 -20.55 14.29 -14.19
N ALA A 503 -21.11 15.31 -14.85
CA ALA A 503 -22.47 15.26 -15.41
C ALA A 503 -22.66 14.12 -16.44
N LYS A 504 -21.60 13.71 -17.14
CA LYS A 504 -21.68 12.58 -18.09
C LYS A 504 -21.94 11.24 -17.39
N TYR A 505 -21.50 11.09 -16.14
CA TYR A 505 -21.62 9.87 -15.36
C TYR A 505 -22.91 9.79 -14.55
N GLU A 506 -23.61 10.90 -14.31
CA GLU A 506 -24.88 10.90 -13.55
C GLU A 506 -25.93 9.95 -14.11
N LYS A 507 -25.98 9.77 -15.42
CA LYS A 507 -26.91 8.86 -16.10
C LYS A 507 -26.64 7.37 -15.84
N TYR A 508 -25.48 7.01 -15.32
CA TYR A 508 -25.09 5.64 -15.01
C TYR A 508 -25.25 5.29 -13.54
N ARG A 509 -25.77 6.20 -12.73
CA ARG A 509 -26.05 5.90 -11.32
C ARG A 509 -27.16 4.85 -11.23
N PRO A 510 -27.01 3.84 -10.35
CA PRO A 510 -28.12 2.95 -10.07
C PRO A 510 -29.28 3.78 -9.50
N SER A 511 -30.46 3.62 -10.06
CA SER A 511 -31.72 4.28 -9.66
C SER A 511 -32.18 3.77 -8.30
#